data_b96f86e42be547e38ee5d62cbaf3af61
#
_entry.id   b96f86e42be547e38ee5d62cbaf3af61
#
_cell.length_a   1.000
_cell.length_b   1.000
_cell.length_c   1.000
_cell.angle_alpha   90.00
_cell.angle_beta   90.00
_cell.angle_gamma   90.00
#
_symmetry.space_group_name_H-M   'P 1'
#
loop_
_entity.id
_entity.type
_entity.pdbx_description
1 polymer ?
#
loop_
_entity_poly.entity_id
_entity_poly.type
_entity_poly.pdbx_seq_one_letter_code
_entity_poly.pdbx_strand_id
1 'polypeptide(L)'
;MNKFKFFILFAIVFSSCKKEVKNNNIFLGGQIINPSSSYLILHKNNSTIDCLLLDSNNFFQKKFNNLESGFYKIEHIPEYQTIFLEPGDSLWLRVNAVEFKQSIVYSGKGSSKNNFLIQNDISNEIENEFLSSKYSLKNNLFSNIIDSLVLQKKNQWKNMDSINNLSKYAQKVTMAAYVYNYANLRERYALLRGANWSQSEKKKYFKYRYFLNFEETDLSSFDPYIDYMLNYLSEQSLDSSNYYFKTKQNTDFNIKRLKIVENNIIGRELKNNLARAIAYDEILNFDNHSQHENFLQYYFAVNSNTRFLGEVLSLHNDIKKMNVGSILPRIFIQNSKLDTISSNEILNKKPTIIYFWSQTQMNQYRKTLKVIEKIKIKKPEYRFVGISIQPLNKMVLKVNKMLGLDKKDQYAIINFENASKKWIITLLNKSIILDSNGNIVNGFANIFDLELLNEL
;
A
#
# COMPACT_ATOMS: atom_id res chain seq x y z
N MET A 1 -82.88 39.82 17.23
CA MET A 1 -81.74 39.52 18.13
C MET A 1 -81.19 38.17 17.71
N ASN A 2 -80.26 38.16 16.74
CA ASN A 2 -79.69 36.93 16.26
C ASN A 2 -78.26 36.76 16.84
N LYS A 3 -78.03 35.70 17.60
CA LYS A 3 -76.75 35.31 18.15
C LYS A 3 -76.01 34.47 17.13
N PHE A 4 -74.95 35.04 16.52
CA PHE A 4 -74.01 34.31 15.68
C PHE A 4 -73.01 33.53 16.58
N LYS A 5 -73.04 32.20 16.53
CA LYS A 5 -72.03 31.35 17.20
C LYS A 5 -70.87 31.12 16.21
N PHE A 6 -69.71 31.69 16.55
CA PHE A 6 -68.44 31.47 15.83
C PHE A 6 -67.87 30.13 16.27
N PHE A 7 -67.78 29.17 15.33
CA PHE A 7 -67.18 27.87 15.56
C PHE A 7 -65.73 27.96 15.11
N ILE A 8 -64.75 28.02 16.05
CA ILE A 8 -63.35 28.00 15.75
C ILE A 8 -62.93 26.51 15.60
N LEU A 9 -62.67 26.09 14.38
CA LEU A 9 -62.11 24.74 14.05
C LEU A 9 -60.61 24.78 14.31
N PHE A 10 -60.16 24.16 15.41
CA PHE A 10 -58.75 24.02 15.76
C PHE A 10 -58.16 22.86 14.97
N ALA A 11 -57.47 23.13 13.83
CA ALA A 11 -56.77 22.16 13.06
C ALA A 11 -55.44 21.78 13.79
N ILE A 12 -55.43 20.64 14.47
CA ILE A 12 -54.22 20.05 15.07
C ILE A 12 -53.40 19.43 13.94
N VAL A 13 -52.36 20.15 13.52
CA VAL A 13 -51.33 19.61 12.60
C VAL A 13 -50.47 18.65 13.40
N PHE A 14 -50.71 17.35 13.27
CA PHE A 14 -49.80 16.31 13.74
C PHE A 14 -48.54 16.35 12.86
N SER A 15 -47.51 17.08 13.27
CA SER A 15 -46.17 16.90 12.76
C SER A 15 -45.65 15.52 13.23
N SER A 16 -45.94 14.51 12.46
CA SER A 16 -45.29 13.19 12.61
C SER A 16 -43.82 13.35 12.28
N CYS A 17 -42.99 13.63 13.30
CA CYS A 17 -41.56 13.38 13.21
C CYS A 17 -41.36 11.88 12.99
N LYS A 18 -41.28 11.45 11.75
CA LYS A 18 -40.69 10.12 11.44
C LYS A 18 -39.27 10.15 11.97
N LYS A 19 -39.02 9.51 13.11
CA LYS A 19 -37.67 9.10 13.47
C LYS A 19 -37.16 8.28 12.28
N GLU A 20 -36.21 8.83 11.51
CA GLU A 20 -35.46 8.04 10.57
C GLU A 20 -34.85 6.87 11.35
N VAL A 21 -35.33 5.67 11.12
CA VAL A 21 -34.69 4.45 11.60
C VAL A 21 -33.31 4.47 10.95
N LYS A 22 -32.27 4.79 11.72
CA LYS A 22 -30.90 4.72 11.22
C LYS A 22 -30.68 3.33 10.69
N ASN A 23 -30.60 3.23 9.37
CA ASN A 23 -30.29 1.95 8.70
C ASN A 23 -28.82 1.61 9.02
N ASN A 24 -28.60 0.75 10.00
CA ASN A 24 -27.27 0.33 10.44
C ASN A 24 -26.65 -0.73 9.49
N ASN A 25 -27.34 -1.07 8.42
CA ASN A 25 -26.87 -2.06 7.47
C ASN A 25 -25.93 -1.42 6.43
N ILE A 26 -24.93 -2.17 6.00
CA ILE A 26 -24.09 -1.86 4.86
C ILE A 26 -24.36 -2.92 3.78
N PHE A 27 -24.64 -2.48 2.56
CA PHE A 27 -24.73 -3.34 1.41
C PHE A 27 -23.47 -3.17 0.55
N LEU A 28 -22.84 -4.29 0.20
CA LEU A 28 -21.69 -4.34 -0.70
C LEU A 28 -21.99 -5.35 -1.81
N GLY A 29 -21.94 -4.90 -3.07
CA GLY A 29 -22.14 -5.74 -4.23
C GLY A 29 -21.28 -5.27 -5.40
N GLY A 30 -21.25 -6.07 -6.48
CA GLY A 30 -20.51 -5.68 -7.67
C GLY A 30 -20.30 -6.77 -8.67
N GLN A 31 -19.54 -6.45 -9.71
CA GLN A 31 -19.12 -7.36 -10.78
C GLN A 31 -17.63 -7.29 -10.99
N ILE A 32 -16.98 -8.45 -11.09
CA ILE A 32 -15.56 -8.56 -11.44
C ILE A 32 -15.45 -9.10 -12.86
N ILE A 33 -14.89 -8.30 -13.76
CA ILE A 33 -14.63 -8.70 -15.14
C ILE A 33 -13.27 -9.40 -15.18
N ASN A 34 -13.16 -10.50 -15.91
CA ASN A 34 -11.96 -11.33 -16.00
C ASN A 34 -11.40 -11.75 -14.63
N PRO A 35 -12.24 -12.35 -13.75
CA PRO A 35 -11.83 -12.67 -12.39
C PRO A 35 -10.66 -13.64 -12.37
N SER A 36 -9.73 -13.44 -11.44
CA SER A 36 -8.58 -14.32 -11.16
C SER A 36 -8.93 -15.44 -10.17
N SER A 37 -10.04 -15.29 -9.43
CA SER A 37 -10.58 -16.27 -8.49
C SER A 37 -12.10 -16.23 -8.49
N SER A 38 -12.74 -17.24 -7.90
CA SER A 38 -14.21 -17.32 -7.75
C SER A 38 -14.76 -16.56 -6.54
N TYR A 39 -13.97 -15.72 -5.90
CA TYR A 39 -14.35 -15.01 -4.67
C TYR A 39 -13.66 -13.67 -4.52
N LEU A 40 -14.24 -12.83 -3.67
CA LEU A 40 -13.66 -11.60 -3.15
C LEU A 40 -13.67 -11.66 -1.62
N ILE A 41 -12.62 -11.21 -0.96
CA ILE A 41 -12.51 -11.22 0.49
C ILE A 41 -12.65 -9.78 1.02
N LEU A 42 -13.45 -9.62 2.06
CA LEU A 42 -13.54 -8.37 2.82
C LEU A 42 -12.75 -8.49 4.12
N HIS A 43 -11.82 -7.57 4.34
CA HIS A 43 -11.00 -7.51 5.55
C HIS A 43 -11.24 -6.21 6.32
N LYS A 44 -11.05 -6.26 7.64
CA LYS A 44 -10.88 -5.09 8.52
C LYS A 44 -9.69 -5.33 9.45
N ASN A 45 -8.77 -4.38 9.56
CA ASN A 45 -7.57 -4.48 10.41
C ASN A 45 -6.78 -5.78 10.19
N ASN A 46 -6.61 -6.17 8.91
CA ASN A 46 -5.98 -7.43 8.48
C ASN A 46 -6.67 -8.72 8.97
N SER A 47 -7.89 -8.65 9.47
CA SER A 47 -8.72 -9.82 9.80
C SER A 47 -9.78 -9.99 8.73
N THR A 48 -9.99 -11.23 8.28
CA THR A 48 -11.06 -11.55 7.33
C THR A 48 -12.41 -11.38 8.00
N ILE A 49 -13.25 -10.53 7.41
CA ILE A 49 -14.65 -10.34 7.82
C ILE A 49 -15.54 -11.35 7.10
N ASP A 50 -15.31 -11.51 5.79
CA ASP A 50 -16.13 -12.40 4.97
C ASP A 50 -15.44 -12.76 3.65
N CYS A 51 -15.91 -13.88 3.05
CA CYS A 51 -15.55 -14.33 1.72
C CYS A 51 -16.81 -14.33 0.84
N LEU A 52 -16.84 -13.44 -0.15
CA LEU A 52 -17.98 -13.23 -1.04
C LEU A 52 -17.77 -14.03 -2.33
N LEU A 53 -18.58 -15.05 -2.55
CA LEU A 53 -18.51 -15.88 -3.74
C LEU A 53 -19.07 -15.15 -4.97
N LEU A 54 -18.42 -15.32 -6.11
CA LEU A 54 -18.91 -14.85 -7.41
C LEU A 54 -19.90 -15.87 -7.98
N ASP A 55 -21.00 -15.38 -8.54
CA ASP A 55 -21.94 -16.19 -9.32
C ASP A 55 -21.40 -16.50 -10.73
N SER A 56 -22.19 -17.21 -11.54
CA SER A 56 -21.84 -17.58 -12.92
C SER A 56 -21.60 -16.38 -13.85
N ASN A 57 -22.09 -15.20 -13.50
CA ASN A 57 -21.92 -13.95 -14.23
C ASN A 57 -20.86 -13.02 -13.57
N ASN A 58 -20.12 -13.57 -12.61
CA ASN A 58 -19.09 -12.87 -11.83
C ASN A 58 -19.62 -11.71 -10.96
N PHE A 59 -20.90 -11.79 -10.55
CA PHE A 59 -21.47 -10.87 -9.56
C PHE A 59 -21.32 -11.43 -8.16
N PHE A 60 -21.23 -10.53 -7.20
CA PHE A 60 -21.33 -10.81 -5.77
C PHE A 60 -22.20 -9.77 -5.11
N GLN A 61 -22.85 -10.13 -4.02
CA GLN A 61 -23.57 -9.18 -3.19
C GLN A 61 -23.76 -9.72 -1.78
N LYS A 62 -23.68 -8.81 -0.80
CA LYS A 62 -23.97 -9.13 0.60
C LYS A 62 -24.46 -7.93 1.37
N LYS A 63 -25.41 -8.16 2.25
CA LYS A 63 -25.86 -7.22 3.26
C LYS A 63 -25.20 -7.59 4.58
N PHE A 64 -24.52 -6.62 5.18
CA PHE A 64 -23.89 -6.72 6.47
C PHE A 64 -24.73 -5.98 7.50
N ASN A 65 -25.07 -6.65 8.58
CA ASN A 65 -25.71 -6.06 9.73
C ASN A 65 -24.59 -5.72 10.74
N ASN A 66 -24.59 -4.50 11.26
CA ASN A 66 -23.66 -4.07 12.33
C ASN A 66 -22.16 -3.97 11.96
N LEU A 67 -21.80 -3.69 10.69
CA LEU A 67 -20.47 -3.22 10.40
C LEU A 67 -20.29 -1.78 10.90
N GLU A 68 -19.17 -1.54 11.56
CA GLU A 68 -18.79 -0.19 12.02
C GLU A 68 -18.29 0.66 10.86
N SER A 69 -18.40 1.99 11.00
CA SER A 69 -17.72 2.91 10.09
C SER A 69 -16.21 2.70 10.11
N GLY A 70 -15.57 2.79 8.95
CA GLY A 70 -14.12 2.72 8.88
C GLY A 70 -13.57 2.21 7.56
N PHE A 71 -12.27 1.99 7.56
CA PHE A 71 -11.58 1.41 6.42
C PHE A 71 -11.74 -0.11 6.38
N TYR A 72 -12.01 -0.59 5.19
CA TYR A 72 -12.05 -2.00 4.85
C TYR A 72 -11.16 -2.24 3.63
N LYS A 73 -10.63 -3.43 3.51
CA LYS A 73 -9.89 -3.87 2.34
C LYS A 73 -10.70 -4.92 1.60
N ILE A 74 -10.99 -4.68 0.33
CA ILE A 74 -11.50 -5.69 -0.58
C ILE A 74 -10.29 -6.31 -1.29
N GLU A 75 -10.20 -7.64 -1.26
CA GLU A 75 -9.14 -8.40 -1.89
C GLU A 75 -9.72 -9.35 -2.92
N HIS A 76 -9.23 -9.24 -4.15
CA HIS A 76 -9.44 -10.21 -5.22
C HIS A 76 -8.07 -10.61 -5.73
N ILE A 77 -7.58 -11.73 -5.20
CA ILE A 77 -6.17 -12.15 -5.30
C ILE A 77 -5.64 -12.02 -6.74
N PRO A 78 -4.44 -11.37 -6.91
CA PRO A 78 -3.53 -10.86 -5.88
C PRO A 78 -3.73 -9.38 -5.53
N GLU A 79 -4.74 -8.73 -6.09
CA GLU A 79 -4.99 -7.31 -5.97
C GLU A 79 -5.90 -7.01 -4.77
N TYR A 80 -5.74 -5.82 -4.23
CA TYR A 80 -6.61 -5.31 -3.18
C TYR A 80 -6.86 -3.81 -3.33
N GLN A 81 -7.98 -3.35 -2.76
CA GLN A 81 -8.31 -1.93 -2.68
C GLN A 81 -8.88 -1.59 -1.30
N THR A 82 -8.40 -0.50 -0.72
CA THR A 82 -8.98 0.07 0.50
C THR A 82 -10.24 0.86 0.13
N ILE A 83 -11.34 0.57 0.84
CA ILE A 83 -12.63 1.27 0.74
C ILE A 83 -13.03 1.80 2.10
N PHE A 84 -13.85 2.85 2.10
CA PHE A 84 -14.41 3.41 3.32
C PHE A 84 -15.92 3.17 3.37
N LEU A 85 -16.37 2.45 4.39
CA LEU A 85 -17.78 2.09 4.57
C LEU A 85 -18.34 2.72 5.83
N GLU A 86 -19.62 3.12 5.75
CA GLU A 86 -20.41 3.64 6.86
C GLU A 86 -21.80 3.00 6.89
N PRO A 87 -22.42 2.85 8.09
CA PRO A 87 -23.80 2.42 8.20
C PRO A 87 -24.75 3.20 7.29
N GLY A 88 -25.54 2.48 6.54
CA GLY A 88 -26.44 3.03 5.53
C GLY A 88 -25.86 3.16 4.13
N ASP A 89 -24.60 2.79 3.90
CA ASP A 89 -24.03 2.67 2.55
C ASP A 89 -24.67 1.51 1.78
N SER A 90 -24.83 1.71 0.47
CA SER A 90 -25.23 0.68 -0.50
C SER A 90 -24.29 0.80 -1.69
N LEU A 91 -23.09 0.21 -1.51
CA LEU A 91 -21.97 0.38 -2.42
C LEU A 91 -21.95 -0.75 -3.45
N TRP A 92 -21.94 -0.38 -4.73
CA TRP A 92 -21.72 -1.26 -5.85
C TRP A 92 -20.39 -0.94 -6.49
N LEU A 93 -19.62 -1.96 -6.85
CA LEU A 93 -18.38 -1.79 -7.59
C LEU A 93 -18.39 -2.59 -8.89
N ARG A 94 -17.69 -2.05 -9.89
CA ARG A 94 -17.35 -2.75 -11.12
C ARG A 94 -15.86 -2.61 -11.34
N VAL A 95 -15.19 -3.74 -11.58
CA VAL A 95 -13.74 -3.77 -11.73
C VAL A 95 -13.33 -4.83 -12.75
N ASN A 96 -12.27 -4.55 -13.51
CA ASN A 96 -11.60 -5.54 -14.34
C ASN A 96 -10.33 -6.03 -13.61
N ALA A 97 -10.26 -7.32 -13.29
CA ALA A 97 -9.13 -7.88 -12.55
C ALA A 97 -7.77 -7.72 -13.26
N VAL A 98 -7.76 -7.54 -14.59
CA VAL A 98 -6.52 -7.31 -15.37
C VAL A 98 -5.94 -5.90 -15.17
N GLU A 99 -6.81 -4.90 -14.90
CA GLU A 99 -6.42 -3.51 -14.63
C GLU A 99 -7.14 -3.05 -13.36
N PHE A 100 -6.95 -3.77 -12.26
CA PHE A 100 -7.79 -3.68 -11.06
C PHE A 100 -7.96 -2.24 -10.58
N LYS A 101 -6.88 -1.58 -10.22
CA LYS A 101 -6.90 -0.24 -9.63
C LYS A 101 -7.43 0.82 -10.61
N GLN A 102 -7.03 0.77 -11.87
CA GLN A 102 -7.37 1.77 -12.89
C GLN A 102 -8.82 1.63 -13.39
N SER A 103 -9.41 0.45 -13.27
CA SER A 103 -10.75 0.16 -13.78
C SER A 103 -11.85 0.17 -12.73
N ILE A 104 -11.49 0.24 -11.44
CA ILE A 104 -12.49 0.19 -10.36
C ILE A 104 -13.35 1.45 -10.32
N VAL A 105 -14.65 1.27 -10.35
CA VAL A 105 -15.65 2.35 -10.26
C VAL A 105 -16.72 1.94 -9.26
N TYR A 106 -17.09 2.88 -8.42
CA TYR A 106 -18.15 2.70 -7.42
C TYR A 106 -19.42 3.44 -7.82
N SER A 107 -20.57 2.83 -7.52
CA SER A 107 -21.91 3.43 -7.68
C SER A 107 -22.77 3.17 -6.44
N GLY A 108 -23.95 3.83 -6.36
CA GLY A 108 -24.82 3.75 -5.20
C GLY A 108 -24.42 4.68 -4.05
N LYS A 109 -25.09 4.53 -2.90
CA LYS A 109 -24.84 5.35 -1.72
C LYS A 109 -23.48 5.00 -1.11
N GLY A 110 -22.63 6.00 -0.89
CA GLY A 110 -21.25 5.85 -0.44
C GLY A 110 -20.22 5.83 -1.59
N SER A 111 -20.65 5.88 -2.86
CA SER A 111 -19.76 5.83 -4.02
C SER A 111 -18.90 7.09 -4.16
N SER A 112 -19.42 8.27 -3.89
CA SER A 112 -18.68 9.53 -4.07
C SER A 112 -17.39 9.59 -3.27
N LYS A 113 -17.43 9.22 -1.99
CA LYS A 113 -16.24 9.15 -1.12
C LYS A 113 -15.23 8.11 -1.62
N ASN A 114 -15.70 6.93 -2.03
CA ASN A 114 -14.82 5.87 -2.52
C ASN A 114 -14.23 6.16 -3.91
N ASN A 115 -15.01 6.77 -4.82
CA ASN A 115 -14.48 7.25 -6.09
C ASN A 115 -13.45 8.37 -5.89
N PHE A 116 -13.66 9.28 -4.93
CA PHE A 116 -12.68 10.30 -4.60
C PHE A 116 -11.39 9.69 -4.04
N LEU A 117 -11.48 8.70 -3.17
CA LEU A 117 -10.31 8.00 -2.61
C LEU A 117 -9.49 7.31 -3.70
N ILE A 118 -10.13 6.53 -4.59
CA ILE A 118 -9.40 5.82 -5.67
C ILE A 118 -8.83 6.79 -6.70
N GLN A 119 -9.53 7.86 -7.05
CA GLN A 119 -9.01 8.87 -7.97
C GLN A 119 -7.79 9.60 -7.39
N ASN A 120 -7.79 9.92 -6.10
CA ASN A 120 -6.62 10.46 -5.42
C ASN A 120 -5.47 9.46 -5.43
N ASP A 121 -5.71 8.20 -5.14
CA ASP A 121 -4.69 7.18 -5.12
C ASP A 121 -4.03 6.99 -6.50
N ILE A 122 -4.82 6.97 -7.58
CA ILE A 122 -4.30 6.90 -8.97
C ILE A 122 -3.52 8.18 -9.32
N SER A 123 -4.06 9.37 -9.00
CA SER A 123 -3.37 10.63 -9.31
C SER A 123 -2.08 10.80 -8.50
N ASN A 124 -2.06 10.33 -7.25
CA ASN A 124 -0.86 10.35 -6.41
C ASN A 124 0.31 9.59 -7.04
N GLU A 125 0.09 8.48 -7.74
CA GLU A 125 1.15 7.76 -8.44
C GLU A 125 1.82 8.62 -9.50
N ILE A 126 1.02 9.32 -10.31
CA ILE A 126 1.50 10.21 -11.38
C ILE A 126 2.21 11.43 -10.78
N GLU A 127 1.59 12.03 -9.76
CA GLU A 127 2.12 13.21 -9.09
C GLU A 127 3.41 12.91 -8.33
N ASN A 128 3.53 11.73 -7.72
CA ASN A 128 4.75 11.28 -7.05
C ASN A 128 5.93 11.14 -8.02
N GLU A 129 5.70 10.62 -9.23
CA GLU A 129 6.72 10.55 -10.28
C GLU A 129 7.15 11.96 -10.72
N PHE A 130 6.19 12.85 -10.97
CA PHE A 130 6.47 14.25 -11.30
C PHE A 130 7.24 14.95 -10.19
N LEU A 131 6.79 14.86 -8.94
CA LEU A 131 7.41 15.55 -7.81
C LEU A 131 8.79 15.00 -7.45
N SER A 132 9.02 13.71 -7.65
CA SER A 132 10.34 13.11 -7.48
C SER A 132 11.37 13.73 -8.44
N SER A 133 10.98 14.09 -9.66
CA SER A 133 11.83 14.79 -10.62
C SER A 133 12.17 16.23 -10.17
N LYS A 134 11.42 16.78 -9.21
CA LYS A 134 11.60 18.15 -8.67
C LYS A 134 12.41 18.22 -7.37
N TYR A 135 12.89 17.10 -6.85
CA TYR A 135 13.67 17.08 -5.60
C TYR A 135 15.02 17.82 -5.70
N SER A 136 15.50 18.17 -6.90
CA SER A 136 16.65 19.04 -7.09
C SER A 136 16.38 20.53 -6.85
N LEU A 137 15.12 20.96 -6.84
CA LEU A 137 14.73 22.35 -6.64
C LEU A 137 15.07 22.84 -5.21
N LYS A 138 15.18 24.17 -5.04
CA LYS A 138 15.25 24.78 -3.71
C LYS A 138 13.94 24.59 -2.94
N ASN A 139 14.03 24.56 -1.61
CA ASN A 139 12.92 24.27 -0.72
C ASN A 139 11.68 25.16 -0.91
N ASN A 140 11.86 26.46 -1.17
CA ASN A 140 10.76 27.39 -1.42
C ASN A 140 10.03 27.09 -2.75
N LEU A 141 10.77 26.74 -3.81
CA LEU A 141 10.18 26.40 -5.11
C LEU A 141 9.42 25.08 -5.04
N PHE A 142 10.01 24.07 -4.40
CA PHE A 142 9.34 22.79 -4.16
C PHE A 142 8.05 22.97 -3.33
N SER A 143 8.13 23.76 -2.25
CA SER A 143 6.95 24.07 -1.43
C SER A 143 5.83 24.72 -2.23
N ASN A 144 6.14 25.70 -3.08
CA ASN A 144 5.13 26.39 -3.91
C ASN A 144 4.43 25.44 -4.88
N ILE A 145 5.15 24.46 -5.46
CA ILE A 145 4.53 23.43 -6.32
C ILE A 145 3.53 22.59 -5.50
N ILE A 146 3.97 22.12 -4.32
CA ILE A 146 3.09 21.34 -3.44
C ILE A 146 1.85 22.16 -3.01
N ASP A 147 2.03 23.42 -2.62
CA ASP A 147 0.92 24.30 -2.20
C ASP A 147 -0.10 24.49 -3.32
N SER A 148 0.35 24.62 -4.57
CA SER A 148 -0.53 24.72 -5.74
C SER A 148 -1.36 23.43 -5.94
N LEU A 149 -0.71 22.26 -5.83
CA LEU A 149 -1.40 20.96 -5.97
C LEU A 149 -2.39 20.73 -4.82
N VAL A 150 -2.00 21.06 -3.59
CA VAL A 150 -2.92 21.00 -2.41
C VAL A 150 -4.14 21.86 -2.63
N LEU A 151 -3.97 23.10 -3.13
CA LEU A 151 -5.09 24.00 -3.41
C LEU A 151 -6.01 23.43 -4.49
N GLN A 152 -5.48 22.87 -5.54
CA GLN A 152 -6.25 22.21 -6.59
C GLN A 152 -7.07 21.04 -6.05
N LYS A 153 -6.47 20.14 -5.26
CA LYS A 153 -7.17 19.02 -4.63
C LYS A 153 -8.22 19.46 -3.64
N LYS A 154 -7.92 20.49 -2.84
CA LYS A 154 -8.91 21.10 -1.92
C LYS A 154 -10.14 21.62 -2.66
N ASN A 155 -9.97 22.24 -3.82
CA ASN A 155 -11.11 22.72 -4.61
C ASN A 155 -11.93 21.56 -5.21
N GLN A 156 -11.27 20.51 -5.70
CA GLN A 156 -11.93 19.28 -6.16
C GLN A 156 -12.72 18.62 -5.02
N TRP A 157 -12.10 18.51 -3.83
CA TRP A 157 -12.76 17.97 -2.63
C TRP A 157 -13.98 18.81 -2.23
N LYS A 158 -13.88 20.14 -2.18
CA LYS A 158 -15.00 21.02 -1.83
C LYS A 158 -16.17 20.85 -2.78
N ASN A 159 -15.93 20.76 -4.08
CA ASN A 159 -16.98 20.53 -5.07
C ASN A 159 -17.66 19.16 -4.84
N MET A 160 -16.89 18.11 -4.60
CA MET A 160 -17.43 16.79 -4.30
C MET A 160 -18.27 16.78 -3.02
N ASP A 161 -17.78 17.38 -1.94
CA ASP A 161 -18.48 17.43 -0.65
C ASP A 161 -19.78 18.24 -0.73
N SER A 162 -19.76 19.40 -1.41
CA SER A 162 -20.95 20.26 -1.57
C SER A 162 -22.09 19.58 -2.33
N ILE A 163 -21.78 18.69 -3.29
CA ILE A 163 -22.77 17.95 -4.07
C ILE A 163 -23.33 16.76 -3.27
N ASN A 164 -22.47 16.06 -2.51
CA ASN A 164 -22.79 14.76 -1.92
C ASN A 164 -23.13 14.82 -0.42
N ASN A 165 -22.90 15.97 0.24
CA ASN A 165 -23.18 16.19 1.67
C ASN A 165 -22.64 15.04 2.55
N LEU A 166 -21.31 14.86 2.52
CA LEU A 166 -20.64 13.76 3.22
C LEU A 166 -20.82 13.86 4.74
N SER A 167 -20.79 12.71 5.42
CA SER A 167 -20.68 12.67 6.89
C SER A 167 -19.39 13.35 7.35
N LYS A 168 -19.33 13.81 8.59
CA LYS A 168 -18.11 14.41 9.17
C LYS A 168 -16.92 13.44 9.11
N TYR A 169 -17.18 12.14 9.29
CA TYR A 169 -16.11 11.14 9.22
C TYR A 169 -15.65 10.93 7.77
N ALA A 170 -16.55 10.83 6.80
CA ALA A 170 -16.19 10.75 5.39
C ALA A 170 -15.46 12.02 4.91
N GLN A 171 -15.85 13.22 5.37
CA GLN A 171 -15.11 14.46 5.12
C GLN A 171 -13.67 14.37 5.63
N LYS A 172 -13.48 13.92 6.88
CA LYS A 172 -12.16 13.73 7.49
C LYS A 172 -11.30 12.77 6.68
N VAL A 173 -11.83 11.60 6.33
CA VAL A 173 -11.13 10.55 5.58
C VAL A 173 -10.74 11.00 4.18
N THR A 174 -11.68 11.62 3.45
CA THR A 174 -11.42 12.09 2.08
C THR A 174 -10.46 13.29 2.05
N MET A 175 -10.49 14.18 3.04
CA MET A 175 -9.46 15.21 3.20
C MET A 175 -8.09 14.61 3.51
N ALA A 176 -8.02 13.64 4.40
CA ALA A 176 -6.80 12.99 4.80
C ALA A 176 -6.06 12.35 3.59
N ALA A 177 -6.80 11.85 2.60
CA ALA A 177 -6.25 11.19 1.43
C ALA A 177 -5.28 12.07 0.61
N TYR A 178 -5.55 13.37 0.48
CA TYR A 178 -4.62 14.27 -0.20
C TYR A 178 -3.73 15.04 0.78
N VAL A 179 -4.23 15.44 1.93
CA VAL A 179 -3.45 16.23 2.91
C VAL A 179 -2.22 15.48 3.37
N TYR A 180 -2.38 14.23 3.80
CA TYR A 180 -1.26 13.42 4.29
C TYR A 180 -0.35 12.92 3.16
N ASN A 181 -0.88 12.69 1.96
CA ASN A 181 -0.02 12.38 0.82
C ASN A 181 0.98 13.52 0.53
N TYR A 182 0.51 14.77 0.45
CA TYR A 182 1.40 15.90 0.21
C TYR A 182 2.30 16.22 1.42
N ALA A 183 1.83 16.00 2.64
CA ALA A 183 2.66 16.10 3.83
C ALA A 183 3.80 15.05 3.78
N ASN A 184 3.50 13.83 3.39
CA ASN A 184 4.48 12.75 3.19
C ASN A 184 5.56 13.14 2.17
N LEU A 185 5.16 13.72 1.04
CA LEU A 185 6.11 14.20 0.02
C LEU A 185 7.03 15.33 0.53
N ARG A 186 6.51 16.20 1.40
CA ARG A 186 7.32 17.23 2.06
C ARG A 186 8.33 16.63 3.03
N GLU A 187 7.93 15.62 3.80
CA GLU A 187 8.87 14.91 4.70
C GLU A 187 9.97 14.22 3.88
N ARG A 188 9.61 13.51 2.81
CA ARG A 188 10.58 12.84 1.93
C ARG A 188 11.56 13.83 1.29
N TYR A 189 11.08 14.99 0.84
CA TYR A 189 11.95 16.03 0.34
C TYR A 189 12.93 16.54 1.42
N ALA A 190 12.44 16.76 2.65
CA ALA A 190 13.28 17.20 3.76
C ALA A 190 14.32 16.15 4.15
N LEU A 191 13.95 14.86 4.17
CA LEU A 191 14.88 13.76 4.40
C LEU A 191 16.02 13.72 3.37
N LEU A 192 15.73 14.07 2.11
CA LEU A 192 16.73 14.06 1.03
C LEU A 192 17.58 15.33 0.95
N ARG A 193 17.05 16.48 1.35
CA ARG A 193 17.64 17.80 1.08
C ARG A 193 17.92 18.62 2.33
N GLY A 194 17.33 18.25 3.46
CA GLY A 194 17.35 19.05 4.69
C GLY A 194 18.64 18.99 5.50
N ALA A 195 19.62 18.17 5.09
CA ALA A 195 20.88 17.98 5.82
C ALA A 195 21.59 19.28 6.17
N ASN A 196 21.69 20.19 5.21
CA ASN A 196 22.42 21.44 5.34
C ASN A 196 21.53 22.65 5.66
N TRP A 197 20.25 22.42 6.02
CA TRP A 197 19.36 23.52 6.36
C TRP A 197 19.65 24.09 7.74
N SER A 198 19.72 25.43 7.82
CA SER A 198 19.73 26.11 9.09
C SER A 198 18.46 25.87 9.91
N GLN A 199 18.53 26.09 11.22
CA GLN A 199 17.33 25.95 12.08
C GLN A 199 16.19 26.88 11.65
N SER A 200 16.50 28.06 11.13
CA SER A 200 15.53 29.00 10.59
C SER A 200 14.83 28.45 9.34
N GLU A 201 15.59 27.84 8.43
CA GLU A 201 15.03 27.19 7.22
C GLU A 201 14.15 26.01 7.58
N LYS A 202 14.59 25.14 8.50
CA LYS A 202 13.78 24.03 9.02
C LYS A 202 12.47 24.53 9.63
N LYS A 203 12.52 25.50 10.52
CA LYS A 203 11.33 26.10 11.15
C LYS A 203 10.37 26.69 10.11
N LYS A 204 10.86 27.35 9.07
CA LYS A 204 10.05 27.88 7.98
C LYS A 204 9.45 26.78 7.13
N TYR A 205 10.22 25.77 6.76
CA TYR A 205 9.79 24.68 5.88
C TYR A 205 8.69 23.83 6.55
N PHE A 206 8.86 23.46 7.81
CA PHE A 206 7.92 22.59 8.54
C PHE A 206 6.69 23.32 9.11
N LYS A 207 6.43 24.56 8.76
CA LYS A 207 5.22 25.29 9.19
C LYS A 207 3.92 24.57 8.83
N TYR A 208 3.88 23.81 7.74
CA TYR A 208 2.71 23.03 7.35
C TYR A 208 2.27 22.00 8.41
N ARG A 209 3.21 21.50 9.23
CA ARG A 209 2.91 20.56 10.32
C ARG A 209 1.95 21.13 11.37
N TYR A 210 1.88 22.45 11.56
CA TYR A 210 0.94 23.09 12.49
C TYR A 210 -0.53 22.92 12.09
N PHE A 211 -0.79 22.59 10.83
CA PHE A 211 -2.14 22.36 10.32
C PHE A 211 -2.51 20.88 10.27
N LEU A 212 -1.62 20.01 10.74
CA LEU A 212 -1.81 18.57 10.77
C LEU A 212 -2.03 18.11 12.21
N ASN A 213 -2.89 17.11 12.36
CA ASN A 213 -3.02 16.45 13.64
C ASN A 213 -2.04 15.27 13.70
N PHE A 214 -1.27 15.22 14.77
CA PHE A 214 -0.24 14.21 14.96
C PHE A 214 -0.80 12.87 15.45
N GLU A 215 -1.99 12.87 16.08
CA GLU A 215 -2.61 11.67 16.64
C GLU A 215 -4.04 11.48 16.10
N GLU A 216 -4.14 11.07 14.83
CA GLU A 216 -5.40 10.74 14.18
C GLU A 216 -5.75 9.28 14.38
N THR A 217 -6.37 8.95 15.51
CA THR A 217 -6.72 7.56 15.84
C THR A 217 -7.63 6.90 14.83
N ASP A 218 -8.55 7.68 14.22
CA ASP A 218 -9.45 7.19 13.16
C ASP A 218 -8.73 6.85 11.85
N LEU A 219 -7.49 7.29 11.68
CA LEU A 219 -6.65 7.05 10.51
C LEU A 219 -5.52 6.04 10.78
N SER A 220 -5.57 5.34 11.92
CA SER A 220 -4.51 4.43 12.38
C SER A 220 -4.14 3.31 11.39
N SER A 221 -5.05 2.97 10.46
CA SER A 221 -4.85 1.98 9.39
C SER A 221 -4.93 2.58 7.98
N PHE A 222 -4.86 3.91 7.85
CA PHE A 222 -4.94 4.60 6.57
C PHE A 222 -3.56 4.89 6.00
N ASP A 223 -3.20 4.22 4.91
CA ASP A 223 -1.84 4.24 4.34
C ASP A 223 -1.25 5.64 4.15
N PRO A 224 -1.94 6.66 3.57
CA PRO A 224 -1.35 8.00 3.41
C PRO A 224 -0.95 8.66 4.74
N TYR A 225 -1.70 8.40 5.81
CA TYR A 225 -1.38 8.92 7.14
C TYR A 225 -0.22 8.16 7.77
N ILE A 226 -0.20 6.83 7.67
CA ILE A 226 0.89 6.00 8.18
C ILE A 226 2.20 6.34 7.48
N ASP A 227 2.21 6.49 6.15
CA ASP A 227 3.38 6.86 5.37
C ASP A 227 3.93 8.24 5.78
N TYR A 228 3.05 9.22 5.98
CA TYR A 228 3.43 10.52 6.53
C TYR A 228 4.09 10.38 7.90
N MET A 229 3.46 9.64 8.82
CA MET A 229 3.98 9.42 10.18
C MET A 229 5.34 8.73 10.16
N LEU A 230 5.56 7.73 9.32
CA LEU A 230 6.84 7.04 9.21
C LEU A 230 7.96 7.96 8.73
N ASN A 231 7.71 8.83 7.73
CA ASN A 231 8.69 9.79 7.27
C ASN A 231 8.91 10.94 8.26
N TYR A 232 7.85 11.39 8.95
CA TYR A 232 7.96 12.32 10.07
C TYR A 232 8.86 11.77 11.19
N LEU A 233 8.61 10.52 11.63
CA LEU A 233 9.42 9.83 12.64
C LEU A 233 10.88 9.68 12.17
N SER A 234 11.08 9.42 10.89
CA SER A 234 12.42 9.35 10.29
C SER A 234 13.15 10.69 10.36
N GLU A 235 12.48 11.80 10.01
CA GLU A 235 13.07 13.14 10.10
C GLU A 235 13.42 13.53 11.55
N GLN A 236 12.52 13.18 12.49
CA GLN A 236 12.75 13.44 13.92
C GLN A 236 13.86 12.57 14.53
N SER A 237 14.21 11.45 13.91
CA SER A 237 15.25 10.52 14.39
C SER A 237 16.65 10.83 13.82
N LEU A 238 16.76 11.78 12.88
CA LEU A 238 18.04 12.17 12.29
C LEU A 238 18.86 13.03 13.26
N ASP A 239 20.11 12.61 13.48
CA ASP A 239 21.11 13.41 14.15
C ASP A 239 21.91 14.22 13.14
N SER A 240 22.61 15.28 13.60
CA SER A 240 23.52 16.07 12.77
C SER A 240 24.65 15.23 12.13
N SER A 241 24.98 14.09 12.72
CA SER A 241 26.00 13.15 12.24
C SER A 241 25.46 12.10 11.23
N ASN A 242 24.14 11.88 11.20
CA ASN A 242 23.49 10.81 10.41
C ASN A 242 22.62 11.35 9.25
N TYR A 243 22.83 12.59 8.84
CA TYR A 243 21.99 13.26 7.84
C TYR A 243 22.18 12.75 6.40
N TYR A 244 22.96 11.68 6.20
CA TYR A 244 23.05 11.03 4.90
C TYR A 244 22.01 9.91 4.80
N PHE A 245 20.83 10.22 4.29
CA PHE A 245 19.79 9.25 3.93
C PHE A 245 20.24 8.21 2.88
N LYS A 246 21.47 8.34 2.38
CA LYS A 246 22.15 7.36 1.54
C LYS A 246 22.90 6.28 2.33
N THR A 247 23.16 6.50 3.61
CA THR A 247 23.71 5.45 4.46
C THR A 247 22.54 4.67 5.04
N LYS A 248 22.56 3.38 4.78
CA LYS A 248 21.61 2.36 5.26
C LYS A 248 21.05 2.71 6.65
N GLN A 249 19.72 2.70 6.77
CA GLN A 249 19.05 2.84 8.06
C GLN A 249 19.66 1.79 9.01
N ASN A 250 20.32 2.23 10.06
CA ASN A 250 20.91 1.33 11.04
C ASN A 250 19.90 1.05 12.16
N THR A 251 20.16 0.01 12.91
CA THR A 251 19.31 -0.43 14.03
C THR A 251 19.06 0.67 15.07
N ASP A 252 20.08 1.50 15.38
CA ASP A 252 19.94 2.61 16.33
C ASP A 252 18.95 3.67 15.84
N PHE A 253 18.93 3.94 14.54
CA PHE A 253 17.96 4.84 13.93
C PHE A 253 16.52 4.31 14.10
N ASN A 254 16.30 3.03 13.85
CA ASN A 254 14.98 2.43 14.02
C ASN A 254 14.57 2.30 15.50
N ILE A 255 15.52 2.07 16.42
CA ILE A 255 15.27 2.14 17.85
C ILE A 255 14.85 3.56 18.27
N LYS A 256 15.47 4.61 17.74
CA LYS A 256 15.07 6.00 18.00
C LYS A 256 13.64 6.26 17.52
N ARG A 257 13.27 5.79 16.32
CA ARG A 257 11.89 5.86 15.82
C ARG A 257 10.91 5.19 16.76
N LEU A 258 11.20 3.97 17.27
CA LEU A 258 10.37 3.28 18.25
C LEU A 258 10.24 4.06 19.57
N LYS A 259 11.32 4.65 20.07
CA LYS A 259 11.26 5.48 21.28
C LYS A 259 10.37 6.71 21.12
N ILE A 260 10.40 7.36 19.94
CA ILE A 260 9.49 8.47 19.66
C ILE A 260 8.04 8.00 19.62
N VAL A 261 7.78 6.84 19.01
CA VAL A 261 6.43 6.24 18.99
C VAL A 261 5.96 5.91 20.41
N GLU A 262 6.82 5.31 21.25
CA GLU A 262 6.49 4.98 22.64
C GLU A 262 6.09 6.21 23.43
N ASN A 263 6.89 7.28 23.34
CA ASN A 263 6.75 8.46 24.17
C ASN A 263 5.64 9.43 23.71
N ASN A 264 5.37 9.49 22.40
CA ASN A 264 4.53 10.55 21.84
C ASN A 264 3.18 10.05 21.29
N ILE A 265 3.00 8.75 21.09
CA ILE A 265 1.75 8.18 20.59
C ILE A 265 0.98 7.52 21.72
N ILE A 266 -0.22 8.01 22.01
CA ILE A 266 -1.10 7.49 23.06
C ILE A 266 -2.00 6.39 22.51
N GLY A 267 -2.56 6.59 21.30
CA GLY A 267 -3.49 5.66 20.66
C GLY A 267 -2.87 4.29 20.41
N ARG A 268 -3.34 3.26 21.10
CA ARG A 268 -2.78 1.90 21.07
C ARG A 268 -2.69 1.31 19.66
N GLU A 269 -3.73 1.50 18.84
CA GLU A 269 -3.77 0.95 17.49
C GLU A 269 -2.74 1.64 16.59
N LEU A 270 -2.68 2.97 16.62
CA LEU A 270 -1.69 3.74 15.87
C LEU A 270 -0.27 3.38 16.29
N LYS A 271 0.00 3.30 17.61
CA LYS A 271 1.28 2.87 18.17
C LYS A 271 1.71 1.51 17.63
N ASN A 272 0.82 0.53 17.67
CA ASN A 272 1.09 -0.82 17.19
C ASN A 272 1.36 -0.87 15.67
N ASN A 273 0.59 -0.12 14.87
CA ASN A 273 0.77 -0.07 13.40
C ASN A 273 2.09 0.59 13.01
N LEU A 274 2.45 1.72 13.64
CA LEU A 274 3.72 2.39 13.39
C LEU A 274 4.91 1.53 13.84
N ALA A 275 4.84 0.94 15.03
CA ALA A 275 5.90 0.06 15.52
C ALA A 275 6.08 -1.16 14.61
N ARG A 276 4.98 -1.77 14.13
CA ARG A 276 5.02 -2.88 13.16
C ARG A 276 5.70 -2.46 11.86
N ALA A 277 5.35 -1.31 11.29
CA ALA A 277 5.96 -0.82 10.07
C ALA A 277 7.46 -0.57 10.24
N ILE A 278 7.89 0.04 11.36
CA ILE A 278 9.30 0.24 11.68
C ILE A 278 10.03 -1.11 11.84
N ALA A 279 9.36 -2.13 12.41
CA ALA A 279 9.95 -3.46 12.54
C ALA A 279 10.15 -4.14 11.17
N TYR A 280 9.23 -3.94 10.23
CA TYR A 280 9.42 -4.42 8.87
C TYR A 280 10.58 -3.70 8.16
N ASP A 281 10.71 -2.37 8.33
CA ASP A 281 11.85 -1.62 7.79
C ASP A 281 13.18 -2.16 8.34
N GLU A 282 13.26 -2.43 9.65
CA GLU A 282 14.48 -2.96 10.29
C GLU A 282 14.82 -4.36 9.79
N ILE A 283 13.84 -5.28 9.83
CA ILE A 283 14.10 -6.70 9.52
C ILE A 283 14.41 -6.90 8.04
N LEU A 284 13.80 -6.13 7.14
CA LEU A 284 14.06 -6.20 5.71
C LEU A 284 15.36 -5.47 5.31
N ASN A 285 15.98 -4.71 6.22
CA ASN A 285 17.28 -4.10 6.03
C ASN A 285 18.39 -5.14 6.35
N PHE A 286 18.99 -5.72 5.32
CA PHE A 286 19.71 -6.99 5.37
C PHE A 286 21.14 -6.95 5.93
N ASP A 287 21.67 -5.79 6.31
CA ASP A 287 23.12 -5.66 6.51
C ASP A 287 23.65 -6.14 7.86
N ASN A 288 22.81 -6.33 8.87
CA ASN A 288 23.32 -6.70 10.21
C ASN A 288 22.33 -7.46 11.07
N HIS A 289 22.19 -8.77 10.85
CA HIS A 289 21.31 -9.65 11.63
C HIS A 289 21.62 -9.70 13.13
N SER A 290 22.86 -9.47 13.54
CA SER A 290 23.25 -9.54 14.95
C SER A 290 22.64 -8.42 15.79
N GLN A 291 22.25 -7.31 15.18
CA GLN A 291 21.64 -6.17 15.87
C GLN A 291 20.10 -6.27 15.94
N HIS A 292 19.48 -7.15 15.13
CA HIS A 292 18.01 -7.31 15.13
C HIS A 292 17.47 -7.79 16.49
N GLU A 293 18.23 -8.58 17.26
CA GLU A 293 17.79 -9.04 18.58
C GLU A 293 17.62 -7.89 19.56
N ASN A 294 18.54 -6.93 19.57
CA ASN A 294 18.42 -5.72 20.38
C ASN A 294 17.19 -4.89 19.96
N PHE A 295 16.99 -4.70 18.64
CA PHE A 295 15.81 -4.01 18.13
C PHE A 295 14.50 -4.71 18.54
N LEU A 296 14.44 -6.04 18.43
CA LEU A 296 13.25 -6.81 18.77
C LEU A 296 12.85 -6.68 20.25
N GLN A 297 13.81 -6.54 21.16
CA GLN A 297 13.51 -6.27 22.57
C GLN A 297 12.74 -4.95 22.74
N TYR A 298 13.18 -3.86 22.07
CA TYR A 298 12.45 -2.59 22.07
C TYR A 298 11.09 -2.71 21.38
N TYR A 299 11.03 -3.40 20.25
CA TYR A 299 9.77 -3.59 19.55
C TYR A 299 8.71 -4.32 20.40
N PHE A 300 9.12 -5.38 21.13
CA PHE A 300 8.22 -6.15 22.00
C PHE A 300 7.75 -5.34 23.22
N ALA A 301 8.51 -4.37 23.66
CA ALA A 301 8.10 -3.46 24.74
C ALA A 301 7.05 -2.44 24.26
N VAL A 302 7.16 -1.96 23.00
CA VAL A 302 6.30 -0.92 22.44
C VAL A 302 4.99 -1.48 21.85
N ASN A 303 5.06 -2.64 21.19
CA ASN A 303 3.91 -3.24 20.50
C ASN A 303 3.16 -4.22 21.41
N SER A 304 1.87 -3.96 21.65
CA SER A 304 1.00 -4.79 22.49
C SER A 304 0.10 -5.76 21.68
N ASN A 305 0.18 -5.76 20.36
CA ASN A 305 -0.64 -6.61 19.50
C ASN A 305 0.05 -7.97 19.28
N THR A 306 -0.47 -9.00 19.90
CA THR A 306 0.11 -10.37 19.87
C THR A 306 0.24 -10.93 18.45
N ARG A 307 -0.69 -10.62 17.56
CA ARG A 307 -0.63 -11.02 16.15
C ARG A 307 0.56 -10.35 15.47
N PHE A 308 0.76 -9.04 15.63
CA PHE A 308 1.89 -8.32 15.04
C PHE A 308 3.23 -8.79 15.60
N LEU A 309 3.28 -9.15 16.89
CA LEU A 309 4.47 -9.76 17.49
C LEU A 309 4.80 -11.09 16.79
N GLY A 310 3.80 -11.95 16.56
CA GLY A 310 3.96 -13.22 15.84
C GLY A 310 4.39 -13.05 14.39
N GLU A 311 3.80 -12.08 13.67
CA GLU A 311 4.15 -11.75 12.28
C GLU A 311 5.62 -11.31 12.16
N VAL A 312 6.07 -10.40 13.03
CA VAL A 312 7.44 -9.88 13.03
C VAL A 312 8.46 -10.95 13.39
N LEU A 313 8.16 -11.80 14.38
CA LEU A 313 9.00 -12.96 14.72
C LEU A 313 9.12 -13.96 13.57
N SER A 314 8.00 -14.26 12.90
CA SER A 314 8.00 -15.15 11.75
C SER A 314 8.87 -14.57 10.62
N LEU A 315 8.71 -13.28 10.31
CA LEU A 315 9.52 -12.60 9.29
C LEU A 315 11.01 -12.64 9.65
N HIS A 316 11.36 -12.35 10.92
CA HIS A 316 12.75 -12.41 11.39
C HIS A 316 13.38 -13.81 11.22
N ASN A 317 12.61 -14.86 11.51
CA ASN A 317 13.07 -16.23 11.33
C ASN A 317 13.17 -16.65 9.85
N ASP A 318 12.23 -16.18 9.03
CA ASP A 318 12.20 -16.53 7.61
C ASP A 318 13.30 -15.80 6.81
N ILE A 319 13.65 -14.57 7.19
CA ILE A 319 14.70 -13.80 6.49
C ILE A 319 16.07 -14.50 6.58
N LYS A 320 16.35 -15.23 7.65
CA LYS A 320 17.59 -15.98 7.83
C LYS A 320 17.80 -17.04 6.75
N LYS A 321 16.72 -17.52 6.12
CA LYS A 321 16.76 -18.49 5.02
C LYS A 321 17.20 -17.86 3.69
N MET A 322 17.21 -16.53 3.61
CA MET A 322 17.61 -15.74 2.44
C MET A 322 18.99 -15.10 2.60
N ASN A 323 19.81 -15.60 3.53
CA ASN A 323 21.16 -15.10 3.79
C ASN A 323 22.08 -15.32 2.59
N VAL A 324 23.03 -14.42 2.41
CA VAL A 324 24.13 -14.56 1.46
C VAL A 324 24.85 -15.88 1.67
N GLY A 325 25.15 -16.61 0.59
CA GLY A 325 25.77 -17.91 0.61
C GLY A 325 24.82 -19.09 0.86
N SER A 326 23.57 -18.84 1.29
CA SER A 326 22.56 -19.89 1.42
C SER A 326 22.01 -20.34 0.08
N ILE A 327 21.61 -21.60 -0.03
CA ILE A 327 20.89 -22.10 -1.22
C ILE A 327 19.48 -21.51 -1.23
N LEU A 328 19.03 -21.05 -2.41
CA LEU A 328 17.67 -20.51 -2.56
C LEU A 328 16.61 -21.54 -2.12
N PRO A 329 15.71 -21.20 -1.18
CA PRO A 329 14.67 -22.11 -0.71
C PRO A 329 13.81 -22.64 -1.86
N ARG A 330 13.60 -23.95 -1.90
CA ARG A 330 12.81 -24.61 -2.93
C ARG A 330 11.33 -24.24 -2.87
N ILE A 331 10.78 -23.84 -4.02
CA ILE A 331 9.34 -23.68 -4.26
C ILE A 331 8.94 -24.44 -5.53
N PHE A 332 7.63 -24.64 -5.76
CA PHE A 332 7.10 -25.12 -7.01
C PHE A 332 6.60 -23.96 -7.86
N ILE A 333 6.97 -23.96 -9.12
CA ILE A 333 6.64 -22.95 -10.12
C ILE A 333 6.08 -23.61 -11.37
N GLN A 334 5.39 -22.83 -12.18
CA GLN A 334 4.82 -23.26 -13.45
C GLN A 334 5.66 -22.71 -14.60
N ASN A 335 5.97 -23.55 -15.58
CA ASN A 335 6.67 -23.14 -16.79
C ASN A 335 5.69 -22.64 -17.89
N SER A 336 6.20 -22.20 -19.04
CA SER A 336 5.38 -21.72 -20.17
C SER A 336 4.52 -22.80 -20.84
N LYS A 337 4.77 -24.08 -20.57
CA LYS A 337 3.92 -25.21 -21.00
C LYS A 337 2.83 -25.55 -20.00
N LEU A 338 2.75 -24.78 -18.89
CA LEU A 338 1.86 -24.99 -17.76
C LEU A 338 2.21 -26.22 -16.89
N ASP A 339 3.40 -26.78 -17.04
CA ASP A 339 3.89 -27.88 -16.20
C ASP A 339 4.40 -27.33 -14.87
N THR A 340 4.16 -28.08 -13.80
CA THR A 340 4.73 -27.79 -12.47
C THR A 340 6.14 -28.33 -12.38
N ILE A 341 7.10 -27.45 -12.09
CA ILE A 341 8.52 -27.80 -11.93
C ILE A 341 9.06 -27.26 -10.60
N SER A 342 10.19 -27.78 -10.17
CA SER A 342 10.92 -27.24 -9.01
C SER A 342 11.68 -25.98 -9.41
N SER A 343 11.74 -24.98 -8.51
CA SER A 343 12.59 -23.80 -8.72
C SER A 343 14.08 -24.14 -8.91
N ASN A 344 14.54 -25.26 -8.39
CA ASN A 344 15.94 -25.71 -8.59
C ASN A 344 16.23 -26.08 -10.05
N GLU A 345 15.24 -26.45 -10.84
CA GLU A 345 15.40 -26.79 -12.26
C GLU A 345 15.70 -25.58 -13.15
N ILE A 346 15.40 -24.37 -12.67
CA ILE A 346 15.70 -23.13 -13.40
C ILE A 346 17.12 -22.61 -13.16
N LEU A 347 17.88 -23.22 -12.27
CA LEU A 347 19.26 -22.83 -11.95
C LEU A 347 20.23 -23.52 -12.92
N ASN A 348 20.73 -22.80 -13.89
CA ASN A 348 21.49 -23.33 -15.04
C ASN A 348 23.01 -23.07 -15.00
N LYS A 349 23.67 -23.27 -13.88
CA LYS A 349 25.13 -23.05 -13.78
C LYS A 349 25.60 -21.67 -14.29
N LYS A 350 24.72 -20.67 -14.28
CA LYS A 350 24.99 -19.28 -14.62
C LYS A 350 24.50 -18.38 -13.50
N PRO A 351 25.21 -17.28 -13.24
CA PRO A 351 24.69 -16.24 -12.33
C PRO A 351 23.30 -15.83 -12.80
N THR A 352 22.35 -15.73 -11.88
CA THR A 352 20.93 -15.56 -12.22
C THR A 352 20.31 -14.41 -11.41
N ILE A 353 19.59 -13.54 -12.10
CA ILE A 353 18.73 -12.53 -11.48
C ILE A 353 17.28 -12.97 -11.67
N ILE A 354 16.61 -13.27 -10.54
CA ILE A 354 15.18 -13.54 -10.50
C ILE A 354 14.47 -12.22 -10.23
N TYR A 355 13.46 -11.88 -11.04
CA TYR A 355 12.61 -10.73 -10.87
C TYR A 355 11.13 -11.13 -10.88
N PHE A 356 10.29 -10.33 -10.21
CA PHE A 356 8.87 -10.61 -10.06
C PHE A 356 8.02 -9.66 -10.89
N TRP A 357 6.87 -10.15 -11.36
CA TRP A 357 5.90 -9.37 -12.08
C TRP A 357 4.48 -9.85 -11.81
N SER A 358 3.49 -8.97 -12.03
CA SER A 358 2.08 -9.24 -11.86
C SER A 358 1.33 -9.14 -13.18
N GLN A 359 0.40 -10.07 -13.41
CA GLN A 359 -0.49 -10.06 -14.58
C GLN A 359 -1.46 -8.87 -14.54
N THR A 360 -1.69 -8.29 -13.38
CA THR A 360 -2.59 -7.15 -13.16
C THR A 360 -1.85 -5.82 -13.11
N GLN A 361 -0.51 -5.82 -13.07
CA GLN A 361 0.33 -4.61 -13.08
C GLN A 361 1.26 -4.58 -14.31
N MET A 362 0.68 -4.68 -15.50
CA MET A 362 1.42 -4.78 -16.76
C MET A 362 2.31 -3.56 -17.05
N ASN A 363 1.96 -2.38 -16.56
CA ASN A 363 2.81 -1.19 -16.69
C ASN A 363 4.09 -1.31 -15.88
N GLN A 364 4.01 -1.83 -14.66
CA GLN A 364 5.19 -2.15 -13.84
C GLN A 364 6.06 -3.21 -14.54
N TYR A 365 5.46 -4.27 -15.08
CA TYR A 365 6.18 -5.30 -15.82
C TYR A 365 6.94 -4.74 -17.03
N ARG A 366 6.31 -3.87 -17.84
CA ARG A 366 6.98 -3.18 -18.97
C ARG A 366 8.15 -2.31 -18.51
N LYS A 367 8.00 -1.58 -17.39
CA LYS A 367 9.10 -0.79 -16.80
C LYS A 367 10.25 -1.72 -16.37
N THR A 368 9.95 -2.82 -15.70
CA THR A 368 10.93 -3.83 -15.28
C THR A 368 11.71 -4.41 -16.48
N LEU A 369 11.03 -4.78 -17.57
CA LEU A 369 11.70 -5.30 -18.76
C LEU A 369 12.66 -4.29 -19.41
N LYS A 370 12.30 -3.00 -19.43
CA LYS A 370 13.21 -1.93 -19.92
C LYS A 370 14.48 -1.81 -19.09
N VAL A 371 14.36 -1.96 -17.76
CA VAL A 371 15.53 -1.97 -16.86
C VAL A 371 16.39 -3.21 -17.09
N ILE A 372 15.78 -4.38 -17.20
CA ILE A 372 16.47 -5.64 -17.47
C ILE A 372 17.26 -5.57 -18.78
N GLU A 373 16.71 -5.00 -19.85
CA GLU A 373 17.43 -4.84 -21.10
C GLU A 373 18.68 -3.96 -20.94
N LYS A 374 18.63 -2.91 -20.15
CA LYS A 374 19.81 -2.10 -19.80
C LYS A 374 20.85 -2.88 -19.00
N ILE A 375 20.40 -3.68 -18.03
CA ILE A 375 21.29 -4.51 -17.20
C ILE A 375 21.96 -5.58 -18.07
N LYS A 376 21.23 -6.23 -18.98
CA LYS A 376 21.77 -7.24 -19.91
C LYS A 376 22.92 -6.73 -20.78
N ILE A 377 22.86 -5.47 -21.18
CA ILE A 377 23.94 -4.85 -21.98
C ILE A 377 25.23 -4.73 -21.13
N LYS A 378 25.11 -4.42 -19.85
CA LYS A 378 26.25 -4.20 -18.94
C LYS A 378 26.77 -5.49 -18.31
N LYS A 379 25.88 -6.48 -18.12
CA LYS A 379 26.13 -7.75 -17.41
C LYS A 379 25.58 -8.93 -18.24
N PRO A 380 26.12 -9.19 -19.44
CA PRO A 380 25.64 -10.25 -20.35
C PRO A 380 25.82 -11.66 -19.82
N GLU A 381 26.69 -11.86 -18.83
CA GLU A 381 26.93 -13.14 -18.16
C GLU A 381 25.73 -13.60 -17.32
N TYR A 382 24.90 -12.68 -16.84
CA TYR A 382 23.74 -13.00 -16.02
C TYR A 382 22.55 -13.52 -16.84
N ARG A 383 21.90 -14.54 -16.33
CA ARG A 383 20.59 -15.00 -16.77
C ARG A 383 19.50 -14.23 -16.03
N PHE A 384 18.44 -13.85 -16.75
CA PHE A 384 17.30 -13.13 -16.18
C PHE A 384 16.06 -14.02 -16.21
N VAL A 385 15.53 -14.34 -15.04
CA VAL A 385 14.37 -15.22 -14.85
C VAL A 385 13.20 -14.39 -14.33
N GLY A 386 12.13 -14.29 -15.13
CA GLY A 386 10.90 -13.60 -14.75
C GLY A 386 9.90 -14.55 -14.09
N ILE A 387 9.36 -14.16 -12.96
CA ILE A 387 8.39 -14.97 -12.23
C ILE A 387 7.11 -14.17 -11.97
N SER A 388 6.01 -14.59 -12.62
CA SER A 388 4.68 -14.08 -12.31
C SER A 388 4.28 -14.50 -10.90
N ILE A 389 3.75 -13.56 -10.12
CA ILE A 389 3.19 -13.86 -8.80
C ILE A 389 1.82 -14.56 -8.87
N GLN A 390 1.20 -14.60 -10.04
CA GLN A 390 -0.01 -15.39 -10.32
C GLN A 390 0.30 -16.57 -11.25
N PRO A 391 -0.43 -17.70 -11.13
CA PRO A 391 -0.33 -18.81 -12.06
C PRO A 391 -0.59 -18.38 -13.51
N LEU A 392 0.16 -18.95 -14.46
CA LEU A 392 -0.08 -18.75 -15.88
C LEU A 392 -1.31 -19.55 -16.33
N ASN A 393 -1.99 -19.04 -17.36
CA ASN A 393 -3.02 -19.74 -18.09
C ASN A 393 -2.88 -19.47 -19.60
N LYS A 394 -3.61 -20.22 -20.42
CA LYS A 394 -3.53 -20.10 -21.89
C LYS A 394 -3.84 -18.68 -22.39
N MET A 395 -4.75 -17.96 -21.73
CA MET A 395 -5.12 -16.60 -22.11
C MET A 395 -3.96 -15.62 -21.83
N VAL A 396 -3.35 -15.68 -20.65
CA VAL A 396 -2.20 -14.85 -20.27
C VAL A 396 -1.02 -15.09 -21.21
N LEU A 397 -0.72 -16.35 -21.53
CA LEU A 397 0.34 -16.68 -22.48
C LEU A 397 0.06 -16.09 -23.88
N LYS A 398 -1.20 -16.16 -24.34
CA LYS A 398 -1.61 -15.56 -25.62
C LYS A 398 -1.47 -14.03 -25.60
N VAL A 399 -1.93 -13.37 -24.52
CA VAL A 399 -1.82 -11.92 -24.35
C VAL A 399 -0.36 -11.49 -24.30
N ASN A 400 0.48 -12.15 -23.51
CA ASN A 400 1.90 -11.86 -23.44
C ASN A 400 2.59 -11.97 -24.82
N LYS A 401 2.23 -12.98 -25.61
CA LYS A 401 2.74 -13.14 -26.97
C LYS A 401 2.30 -11.99 -27.88
N MET A 402 1.01 -11.63 -27.83
CA MET A 402 0.47 -10.51 -28.62
C MET A 402 1.13 -9.17 -28.27
N LEU A 403 1.50 -8.96 -27.01
CA LEU A 403 2.16 -7.74 -26.53
C LEU A 403 3.69 -7.78 -26.66
N GLY A 404 4.28 -8.86 -27.21
CA GLY A 404 5.73 -9.05 -27.28
C GLY A 404 6.41 -9.18 -25.94
N LEU A 405 5.68 -9.64 -24.92
CA LEU A 405 6.13 -9.83 -23.55
C LEU A 405 6.45 -11.30 -23.21
N ASP A 406 6.36 -12.19 -24.20
CA ASP A 406 6.70 -13.62 -24.11
C ASP A 406 8.24 -13.83 -24.13
N LYS A 407 8.89 -13.27 -23.12
CA LYS A 407 10.37 -13.42 -22.99
C LYS A 407 10.74 -14.84 -22.60
N LYS A 408 11.91 -15.27 -23.03
CA LYS A 408 12.53 -16.52 -22.59
C LYS A 408 12.72 -16.50 -21.07
N ASP A 409 12.64 -17.67 -20.44
CA ASP A 409 12.81 -17.83 -18.98
C ASP A 409 11.70 -17.13 -18.16
N GLN A 410 10.45 -17.32 -18.59
CA GLN A 410 9.26 -16.88 -17.85
C GLN A 410 8.59 -18.05 -17.15
N TYR A 411 8.30 -17.85 -15.88
CA TYR A 411 7.66 -18.82 -14.98
C TYR A 411 6.58 -18.14 -14.16
N ALA A 412 5.85 -18.92 -13.36
CA ALA A 412 4.84 -18.38 -12.44
C ALA A 412 4.82 -19.14 -11.12
N ILE A 413 4.46 -18.43 -10.06
CA ILE A 413 4.20 -19.02 -8.75
C ILE A 413 2.83 -19.70 -8.79
N ILE A 414 2.76 -20.95 -8.29
CA ILE A 414 1.52 -21.72 -8.18
C ILE A 414 0.81 -21.40 -6.87
N ASN A 415 1.57 -21.28 -5.78
CA ASN A 415 1.06 -20.94 -4.45
C ASN A 415 1.83 -19.72 -3.92
N PHE A 416 1.22 -18.54 -4.07
CA PHE A 416 1.86 -17.28 -3.69
C PHE A 416 2.12 -17.18 -2.19
N GLU A 417 1.21 -17.65 -1.33
CA GLU A 417 1.40 -17.60 0.12
C GLU A 417 2.64 -18.37 0.56
N ASN A 418 2.84 -19.58 0.04
CA ASN A 418 4.03 -20.37 0.34
C ASN A 418 5.30 -19.74 -0.22
N ALA A 419 5.26 -19.27 -1.48
CA ALA A 419 6.41 -18.67 -2.14
C ALA A 419 6.81 -17.33 -1.48
N SER A 420 5.84 -16.48 -1.13
CA SER A 420 6.10 -15.20 -0.49
C SER A 420 6.74 -15.35 0.88
N LYS A 421 6.37 -16.37 1.66
CA LYS A 421 7.02 -16.69 2.93
C LYS A 421 8.45 -17.22 2.75
N LYS A 422 8.69 -18.09 1.75
CA LYS A 422 10.01 -18.69 1.53
C LYS A 422 11.00 -17.74 0.91
N TRP A 423 10.58 -16.94 -0.06
CA TRP A 423 11.42 -16.00 -0.80
C TRP A 423 11.25 -14.55 -0.34
N ILE A 424 10.46 -14.32 0.70
CA ILE A 424 10.17 -13.00 1.29
C ILE A 424 9.75 -11.99 0.21
N ILE A 425 8.75 -12.37 -0.61
CA ILE A 425 8.26 -11.51 -1.69
C ILE A 425 7.30 -10.48 -1.10
N THR A 426 7.81 -9.30 -0.78
CA THR A 426 7.06 -8.20 -0.17
C THR A 426 6.62 -7.14 -1.19
N LEU A 427 7.41 -6.98 -2.26
CA LEU A 427 7.20 -5.98 -3.31
C LEU A 427 7.56 -6.58 -4.68
N LEU A 428 6.91 -6.12 -5.75
CA LEU A 428 7.20 -6.56 -7.13
C LEU A 428 8.54 -6.05 -7.67
N ASN A 429 9.09 -4.98 -7.10
CA ASN A 429 10.41 -4.48 -7.47
C ASN A 429 11.57 -5.25 -6.84
N LYS A 430 11.27 -6.18 -5.92
CA LYS A 430 12.26 -7.11 -5.38
C LYS A 430 12.88 -7.95 -6.49
N SER A 431 14.17 -8.22 -6.37
CA SER A 431 14.89 -9.23 -7.15
C SER A 431 15.77 -10.07 -6.24
N ILE A 432 16.11 -11.26 -6.71
CA ILE A 432 17.02 -12.20 -6.03
C ILE A 432 18.18 -12.45 -6.97
N ILE A 433 19.41 -12.23 -6.49
CA ILE A 433 20.64 -12.44 -7.23
C ILE A 433 21.29 -13.73 -6.72
N LEU A 434 21.60 -14.61 -7.64
CA LEU A 434 22.21 -15.91 -7.36
C LEU A 434 23.54 -16.03 -8.10
N ASP A 435 24.49 -16.74 -7.49
CA ASP A 435 25.72 -17.16 -8.16
C ASP A 435 25.48 -18.32 -9.16
N SER A 436 26.53 -18.81 -9.81
CA SER A 436 26.47 -19.93 -10.75
C SER A 436 26.10 -21.27 -10.10
N ASN A 437 26.21 -21.39 -8.78
CA ASN A 437 25.86 -22.56 -8.00
C ASN A 437 24.43 -22.52 -7.45
N GLY A 438 23.73 -21.38 -7.62
CA GLY A 438 22.39 -21.16 -7.08
C GLY A 438 22.38 -20.68 -5.63
N ASN A 439 23.52 -20.27 -5.09
CA ASN A 439 23.59 -19.64 -3.78
C ASN A 439 23.18 -18.17 -3.89
N ILE A 440 22.58 -17.66 -2.85
CA ILE A 440 22.12 -16.29 -2.76
C ILE A 440 23.31 -15.34 -2.64
N VAL A 441 23.48 -14.44 -3.60
CA VAL A 441 24.41 -13.30 -3.55
C VAL A 441 23.71 -12.10 -2.91
N ASN A 442 22.46 -11.81 -3.32
CA ASN A 442 21.61 -10.81 -2.70
C ASN A 442 20.15 -11.26 -2.79
N GLY A 443 19.52 -11.54 -1.64
CA GLY A 443 18.13 -11.99 -1.55
C GLY A 443 17.10 -10.87 -1.56
N PHE A 444 17.54 -9.59 -1.51
CA PHE A 444 16.67 -8.41 -1.29
C PHE A 444 17.00 -7.23 -2.22
N ALA A 445 17.63 -7.49 -3.35
CA ALA A 445 17.94 -6.46 -4.32
C ALA A 445 16.65 -5.82 -4.88
N ASN A 446 16.74 -4.54 -5.27
CA ASN A 446 15.68 -3.83 -5.98
C ASN A 446 16.03 -3.73 -7.46
N ILE A 447 15.21 -4.28 -8.34
CA ILE A 447 15.47 -4.30 -9.80
C ILE A 447 15.63 -2.91 -10.42
N PHE A 448 15.07 -1.87 -9.80
CA PHE A 448 15.16 -0.47 -10.26
C PHE A 448 16.34 0.28 -9.63
N ASP A 449 17.06 -0.31 -8.69
CA ASP A 449 18.19 0.33 -8.04
C ASP A 449 19.41 0.34 -8.97
N LEU A 450 19.92 1.51 -9.27
CA LEU A 450 21.12 1.65 -10.11
C LEU A 450 22.39 1.13 -9.41
N GLU A 451 22.39 1.05 -8.07
CA GLU A 451 23.48 0.44 -7.29
C GLU A 451 23.57 -1.07 -7.54
N LEU A 452 22.47 -1.74 -7.91
CA LEU A 452 22.48 -3.13 -8.35
C LEU A 452 23.53 -3.39 -9.44
N LEU A 453 23.81 -2.41 -10.28
CA LEU A 453 24.83 -2.51 -11.33
C LEU A 453 26.26 -2.48 -10.79
N ASN A 454 26.48 -2.01 -9.59
CA ASN A 454 27.80 -1.95 -8.94
C ASN A 454 28.03 -3.15 -8.01
N GLU A 455 26.95 -3.79 -7.51
CA GLU A 455 27.01 -4.98 -6.67
C GLU A 455 27.14 -6.28 -7.49
N LEU A 456 26.84 -6.24 -8.79
CA LEU A 456 27.04 -7.33 -9.77
C LEU A 456 28.44 -7.26 -10.40
#